data_2fe66e330e59fba7a5c72d36e30cf39d
#
_entry.id   2fe66e330e59fba7a5c72d36e30cf39d
#
_cell.length_a   1.000
_cell.length_b   1.000
_cell.length_c   1.000
_cell.angle_alpha   90.00
_cell.angle_beta   90.00
_cell.angle_gamma   90.00
#
_symmetry.space_group_name_H-M   'P 1'
#
loop_
_entity.id
_entity.type
_entity.pdbx_description
1 polymer ?
#
loop_
_entity_poly.entity_id
_entity_poly.type
_entity_poly.pdbx_seq_one_letter_code
_entity_poly.pdbx_strand_id
1 'polypeptide(L)'
;MKNTVPALVCLLLAACGGGGGGGSSTPATGTTSPTSPTSPTSPTTPTTPVGTSYKVAGLVVGLEASGLVVANNTTDTVTVAKGATSFVFGTQVASGGAYSVTFPSQPGGFQSCSITGATSGTVSADVSLPVICTDAVVSVSTLAGSDTAGYADGTGSAARFGGDPTLAVSGTRLAGLTLDTAGNVYVADSLNSRIRKITTAGIVTTFAGSGVFGSTNGTAATATFSTPAAMVFDAAGNMFVTDTQAHNVRKIATDGTVTTFAGSGIYSSVDGTGIQASFRAPSGIVIDTAGNLYVGDAEAHVIRKITAAGVVTTFAGTTNVAGSADGTGTAASFNDPAGLAIDAAGNLFVADAKNNKIRKITPAGVVTTYAGSGAAGKDDSTTATAATFNVPVNLSIDSDGFLYVADTNSARIRKISPSGKVTTVAGGGIGTDTANAGKDASFVGPTSVVFDKSKTLYVADGNKVRKLVRN
;
A
#
# COMPACT_ATOMS: atom_id res chain seq x y z
N MET A 1 5.89 33.65 16.49
CA MET A 1 5.46 34.36 15.27
C MET A 1 4.16 33.71 14.80
N LYS A 2 3.15 34.51 14.58
CA LYS A 2 1.74 34.12 14.48
C LYS A 2 1.46 33.36 13.18
N ASN A 3 0.89 32.15 13.27
CA ASN A 3 0.35 31.41 12.13
C ASN A 3 -1.04 31.95 11.79
N THR A 4 -1.17 32.55 10.64
CA THR A 4 -2.44 32.93 10.03
C THR A 4 -2.95 31.79 9.14
N VAL A 5 -4.13 31.30 9.45
CA VAL A 5 -4.92 30.37 8.63
C VAL A 5 -5.66 31.18 7.56
N PRO A 6 -5.64 30.84 6.27
CA PRO A 6 -6.48 31.52 5.28
C PRO A 6 -7.92 31.02 5.36
N ALA A 7 -8.83 31.97 5.46
CA ALA A 7 -10.27 31.78 5.45
C ALA A 7 -10.77 31.36 4.06
N LEU A 8 -11.63 30.34 4.04
CA LEU A 8 -12.33 29.86 2.84
C LEU A 8 -13.52 30.79 2.56
N VAL A 9 -13.48 31.44 1.40
CA VAL A 9 -14.55 32.33 0.91
C VAL A 9 -15.70 31.48 0.38
N CYS A 10 -16.88 31.62 1.02
CA CYS A 10 -18.16 31.10 0.51
C CYS A 10 -18.69 32.05 -0.56
N LEU A 11 -18.87 31.55 -1.78
CA LEU A 11 -19.53 32.26 -2.87
C LEU A 11 -20.99 31.81 -2.95
N LEU A 12 -21.92 32.63 -2.49
CA LEU A 12 -23.36 32.51 -2.76
C LEU A 12 -23.66 33.10 -4.15
N LEU A 13 -24.23 32.33 -5.04
CA LEU A 13 -24.91 32.85 -6.23
C LEU A 13 -26.41 32.81 -6.02
N ALA A 14 -27.00 34.00 -5.85
CA ALA A 14 -28.42 34.27 -6.01
C ALA A 14 -28.70 34.59 -7.48
N ALA A 15 -29.70 33.95 -8.06
CA ALA A 15 -30.26 34.35 -9.37
C ALA A 15 -31.72 34.73 -9.17
N CYS A 16 -31.99 36.02 -9.32
CA CYS A 16 -33.31 36.62 -9.50
C CYS A 16 -33.58 36.92 -10.97
N GLY A 17 -34.84 36.84 -11.38
CA GLY A 17 -35.36 37.40 -12.62
C GLY A 17 -36.57 36.62 -13.08
N GLY A 18 -37.76 37.08 -13.23
CA GLY A 18 -38.30 38.41 -13.39
C GLY A 18 -39.05 38.57 -14.72
N GLY A 19 -40.38 38.76 -14.69
CA GLY A 19 -41.19 39.36 -15.74
C GLY A 19 -41.80 38.40 -16.75
N GLY A 20 -43.12 38.48 -17.12
CA GLY A 20 -44.10 39.51 -17.07
C GLY A 20 -44.93 39.48 -18.36
N GLY A 21 -46.24 39.77 -18.27
CA GLY A 21 -47.13 40.07 -19.40
C GLY A 21 -48.14 38.93 -19.65
N GLY A 22 -49.41 39.08 -19.53
CA GLY A 22 -50.30 40.22 -19.77
C GLY A 22 -51.25 39.84 -20.93
N GLY A 23 -52.57 39.70 -20.69
CA GLY A 23 -53.54 39.48 -21.75
C GLY A 23 -54.94 39.20 -21.22
N SER A 24 -55.71 40.26 -21.19
CA SER A 24 -57.14 40.37 -20.85
C SER A 24 -58.06 39.89 -21.93
N SER A 25 -59.20 39.26 -21.60
CA SER A 25 -60.49 39.59 -22.21
C SER A 25 -61.64 38.83 -21.54
N THR A 26 -62.64 39.56 -21.14
CA THR A 26 -64.00 39.21 -20.68
C THR A 26 -64.96 39.14 -21.86
N PRO A 27 -66.30 38.93 -21.67
CA PRO A 27 -67.06 37.84 -21.05
C PRO A 27 -68.17 37.32 -22.02
N ALA A 28 -68.86 36.26 -21.67
CA ALA A 28 -70.21 36.02 -22.20
C ALA A 28 -71.07 35.26 -21.21
N THR A 29 -72.26 35.85 -21.04
CA THR A 29 -73.38 35.46 -20.23
C THR A 29 -74.16 34.27 -20.81
N GLY A 30 -74.76 33.44 -19.95
CA GLY A 30 -75.71 32.42 -20.34
C GLY A 30 -76.38 31.77 -19.12
N THR A 31 -77.60 32.19 -18.87
CA THR A 31 -78.56 31.66 -17.92
C THR A 31 -79.05 30.26 -18.22
N THR A 32 -79.30 29.39 -17.18
CA THR A 32 -80.60 28.74 -16.91
C THR A 32 -80.54 27.77 -15.73
N SER A 33 -81.66 27.69 -15.08
CA SER A 33 -82.12 27.08 -13.84
C SER A 33 -82.13 25.53 -13.77
N PRO A 34 -82.67 24.96 -12.65
CA PRO A 34 -81.97 24.00 -11.79
C PRO A 34 -82.48 22.56 -11.95
N THR A 35 -81.69 21.59 -11.61
CA THR A 35 -82.13 20.20 -11.46
C THR A 35 -81.70 19.63 -10.13
N SER A 36 -82.62 18.83 -9.59
CA SER A 36 -82.71 18.18 -8.29
C SER A 36 -81.48 17.43 -7.75
N PRO A 37 -81.47 17.11 -6.45
CA PRO A 37 -80.31 16.68 -5.69
C PRO A 37 -79.97 15.19 -5.90
N THR A 38 -78.75 14.91 -6.17
CA THR A 38 -78.15 13.55 -6.14
C THR A 38 -77.61 13.22 -4.76
N SER A 39 -77.79 11.97 -4.40
CA SER A 39 -77.43 11.33 -3.13
C SER A 39 -75.99 11.59 -2.62
N PRO A 40 -75.76 11.44 -1.33
CA PRO A 40 -74.46 11.73 -0.70
C PRO A 40 -73.44 10.68 -1.13
N THR A 41 -72.35 11.15 -1.70
CA THR A 41 -71.15 10.35 -1.96
C THR A 41 -70.51 9.94 -0.63
N SER A 42 -70.12 8.67 -0.54
CA SER A 42 -69.41 8.10 0.59
C SER A 42 -68.20 8.94 1.00
N PRO A 43 -67.85 8.94 2.28
CA PRO A 43 -66.69 9.71 2.79
C PRO A 43 -65.42 9.18 2.14
N THR A 44 -64.74 10.05 1.41
CA THR A 44 -63.34 9.81 1.01
C THR A 44 -62.53 9.60 2.27
N THR A 45 -61.91 8.44 2.35
CA THR A 45 -60.88 8.12 3.35
C THR A 45 -59.87 9.27 3.38
N PRO A 46 -59.55 9.85 4.55
CA PRO A 46 -58.56 10.90 4.63
C PRO A 46 -57.22 10.33 4.11
N THR A 47 -56.74 10.80 2.97
CA THR A 47 -55.34 10.59 2.58
C THR A 47 -54.50 11.22 3.69
N THR A 48 -53.83 10.36 4.44
CA THR A 48 -52.80 10.77 5.41
C THR A 48 -51.88 11.74 4.67
N PRO A 49 -51.58 12.93 5.18
CA PRO A 49 -50.64 13.83 4.54
C PRO A 49 -49.33 13.04 4.37
N VAL A 50 -48.84 12.94 3.13
CA VAL A 50 -47.49 12.41 2.91
C VAL A 50 -46.57 13.30 3.68
N GLY A 51 -46.09 12.83 4.87
CA GLY A 51 -45.22 13.58 5.73
C GLY A 51 -43.97 13.99 4.95
N THR A 52 -43.60 15.26 5.09
CA THR A 52 -42.35 15.75 4.50
C THR A 52 -41.19 14.89 4.98
N SER A 53 -40.39 14.36 4.06
CA SER A 53 -39.18 13.59 4.38
C SER A 53 -37.96 14.28 3.82
N TYR A 54 -36.83 14.07 4.47
CA TYR A 54 -35.57 14.76 4.19
C TYR A 54 -34.45 13.77 3.92
N LYS A 55 -33.49 14.18 3.11
CA LYS A 55 -32.28 13.40 2.81
C LYS A 55 -31.25 13.56 3.92
N VAL A 56 -30.54 12.46 4.20
CA VAL A 56 -29.29 12.47 4.97
C VAL A 56 -28.17 12.17 3.99
N ALA A 57 -27.14 13.02 3.97
CA ALA A 57 -26.04 12.97 3.02
C ALA A 57 -24.73 13.33 3.68
N GLY A 58 -23.60 13.13 3.00
CA GLY A 58 -22.29 13.60 3.44
C GLY A 58 -21.47 14.21 2.32
N LEU A 59 -20.69 15.23 2.66
CA LEU A 59 -19.63 15.80 1.83
C LEU A 59 -18.31 15.16 2.27
N VAL A 60 -17.57 14.56 1.36
CA VAL A 60 -16.37 13.78 1.64
C VAL A 60 -15.12 14.46 1.10
N VAL A 61 -14.11 14.62 1.96
CA VAL A 61 -12.82 15.22 1.60
C VAL A 61 -11.70 14.25 1.95
N GLY A 62 -10.77 14.05 1.01
CA GLY A 62 -9.52 13.30 1.25
C GLY A 62 -9.66 11.78 1.17
N LEU A 63 -10.76 11.21 0.66
CA LEU A 63 -10.91 9.76 0.49
C LEU A 63 -10.12 9.29 -0.72
N GLU A 64 -8.95 8.68 -0.49
CA GLU A 64 -8.06 8.15 -1.53
C GLU A 64 -8.04 6.62 -1.59
N ALA A 65 -8.70 5.93 -0.65
CA ALA A 65 -8.74 4.47 -0.58
C ALA A 65 -10.18 3.93 -0.65
N SER A 66 -10.32 2.69 -1.08
CA SER A 66 -11.58 1.97 -1.10
C SER A 66 -11.97 1.42 0.29
N GLY A 67 -13.23 0.98 0.43
CA GLY A 67 -13.71 0.26 1.62
C GLY A 67 -14.31 1.12 2.70
N LEU A 68 -14.57 2.42 2.47
CA LEU A 68 -15.39 3.23 3.36
C LEU A 68 -16.85 2.81 3.25
N VAL A 69 -17.44 2.40 4.36
CA VAL A 69 -18.87 2.15 4.49
C VAL A 69 -19.45 3.08 5.56
N VAL A 70 -20.48 3.80 5.19
CA VAL A 70 -21.25 4.67 6.10
C VAL A 70 -22.64 4.05 6.32
N ALA A 71 -23.20 4.20 7.51
CA ALA A 71 -24.53 3.71 7.85
C ALA A 71 -25.33 4.81 8.55
N ASN A 72 -26.61 4.96 8.16
CA ASN A 72 -27.61 5.75 8.88
C ASN A 72 -28.55 4.80 9.63
N ASN A 73 -28.75 5.05 10.93
CA ASN A 73 -29.59 4.22 11.80
C ASN A 73 -29.29 2.71 11.70
N THR A 74 -28.02 2.34 11.48
CA THR A 74 -27.45 0.98 11.38
C THR A 74 -27.88 0.16 10.16
N THR A 75 -29.00 0.44 9.52
CA THR A 75 -29.62 -0.39 8.46
C THR A 75 -29.47 0.17 7.06
N ASP A 76 -29.52 1.50 6.89
CA ASP A 76 -29.30 2.13 5.58
C ASP A 76 -27.82 2.41 5.36
N THR A 77 -27.17 1.59 4.52
CA THR A 77 -25.73 1.62 4.33
C THR A 77 -25.34 2.06 2.93
N VAL A 78 -24.26 2.83 2.82
CA VAL A 78 -23.66 3.26 1.55
C VAL A 78 -22.18 2.92 1.55
N THR A 79 -21.72 2.20 0.52
CA THR A 79 -20.29 2.07 0.21
C THR A 79 -19.86 3.29 -0.58
N VAL A 80 -19.00 4.10 0.01
CA VAL A 80 -18.49 5.33 -0.62
C VAL A 80 -17.32 4.98 -1.51
N ALA A 81 -17.43 5.28 -2.79
CA ALA A 81 -16.38 4.97 -3.75
C ALA A 81 -15.10 5.78 -3.47
N LYS A 82 -13.94 5.21 -3.76
CA LYS A 82 -12.64 5.89 -3.75
C LYS A 82 -12.72 7.17 -4.59
N GLY A 83 -12.26 8.28 -4.05
CA GLY A 83 -12.27 9.60 -4.70
C GLY A 83 -13.63 10.30 -4.74
N ALA A 84 -14.70 9.69 -4.20
CA ALA A 84 -16.00 10.36 -4.12
C ALA A 84 -15.92 11.58 -3.20
N THR A 85 -16.62 12.65 -3.59
CA THR A 85 -16.71 13.91 -2.83
C THR A 85 -18.01 14.03 -2.06
N SER A 86 -18.94 13.09 -2.23
CA SER A 86 -20.22 13.07 -1.51
C SER A 86 -20.85 11.68 -1.54
N PHE A 87 -21.84 11.47 -0.66
CA PHE A 87 -22.76 10.33 -0.68
C PHE A 87 -24.14 10.77 -0.19
N VAL A 88 -25.17 9.98 -0.52
CA VAL A 88 -26.55 10.18 -0.04
C VAL A 88 -27.07 8.82 0.38
N PHE A 89 -27.74 8.74 1.54
CA PHE A 89 -28.43 7.53 1.96
C PHE A 89 -29.68 7.28 1.11
N GLY A 90 -30.00 6.02 0.89
CA GLY A 90 -31.14 5.60 0.04
C GLY A 90 -32.48 5.91 0.66
N THR A 91 -32.58 5.86 1.99
CA THR A 91 -33.84 6.06 2.74
C THR A 91 -33.92 7.49 3.26
N GLN A 92 -34.99 8.21 2.88
CA GLN A 92 -35.31 9.51 3.45
C GLN A 92 -35.87 9.35 4.87
N VAL A 93 -35.60 10.31 5.73
CA VAL A 93 -36.08 10.36 7.12
C VAL A 93 -37.27 11.30 7.22
N ALA A 94 -38.38 10.87 7.83
CA ALA A 94 -39.57 11.70 8.01
C ALA A 94 -39.24 12.91 8.90
N SER A 95 -39.93 14.04 8.67
CA SER A 95 -39.80 15.26 9.49
C SER A 95 -39.94 14.93 10.96
N GLY A 96 -38.99 15.39 11.80
CA GLY A 96 -38.92 15.06 13.21
C GLY A 96 -38.33 13.68 13.52
N GLY A 97 -38.04 12.87 12.50
CA GLY A 97 -37.38 11.55 12.67
C GLY A 97 -35.91 11.70 13.00
N ALA A 98 -35.36 10.70 13.68
CA ALA A 98 -33.95 10.67 14.08
C ALA A 98 -33.05 10.14 12.98
N TYR A 99 -31.83 10.67 12.89
CA TYR A 99 -30.71 10.08 12.13
C TYR A 99 -29.53 9.82 13.06
N SER A 100 -28.73 8.82 12.73
CA SER A 100 -27.48 8.51 13.42
C SER A 100 -26.50 7.89 12.43
N VAL A 101 -25.44 8.61 12.09
CA VAL A 101 -24.46 8.18 11.08
C VAL A 101 -23.20 7.63 11.74
N THR A 102 -22.83 6.44 11.33
CA THR A 102 -21.66 5.68 11.81
C THR A 102 -20.81 5.20 10.63
N PHE A 103 -19.61 4.71 10.94
CA PHE A 103 -18.69 4.11 9.98
C PHE A 103 -18.48 2.62 10.29
N PRO A 104 -19.33 1.70 9.77
CA PRO A 104 -19.15 0.25 9.93
C PRO A 104 -17.81 -0.26 9.39
N SER A 105 -17.28 0.40 8.33
CA SER A 105 -15.96 0.11 7.78
C SER A 105 -15.23 1.39 7.43
N GLN A 106 -13.97 1.43 7.79
CA GLN A 106 -13.03 2.50 7.43
C GLN A 106 -12.29 2.14 6.13
N PRO A 107 -11.79 3.12 5.36
CA PRO A 107 -11.08 2.85 4.11
C PRO A 107 -9.75 2.11 4.31
N GLY A 108 -9.16 1.60 3.23
CA GLY A 108 -7.81 1.05 3.18
C GLY A 108 -6.72 2.10 3.28
N GLY A 109 -5.49 1.76 2.85
CA GLY A 109 -4.38 2.72 2.70
C GLY A 109 -3.97 3.43 3.99
N PHE A 110 -4.22 2.84 5.17
CA PHE A 110 -4.08 3.51 6.47
C PHE A 110 -4.73 4.90 6.46
N GLN A 111 -5.96 4.99 5.96
CA GLN A 111 -6.80 6.18 6.10
C GLN A 111 -7.85 5.98 7.19
N SER A 112 -8.28 7.08 7.82
CA SER A 112 -9.37 7.13 8.78
C SER A 112 -10.28 8.30 8.43
N CYS A 113 -11.59 8.04 8.37
CA CYS A 113 -12.60 9.05 8.10
C CYS A 113 -13.40 9.32 9.37
N SER A 114 -13.71 10.59 9.60
CA SER A 114 -14.53 11.06 10.72
C SER A 114 -15.51 12.13 10.26
N ILE A 115 -16.63 12.27 10.98
CA ILE A 115 -17.56 13.38 10.79
C ILE A 115 -17.13 14.52 11.73
N THR A 116 -17.02 15.72 11.18
CA THR A 116 -16.80 16.92 12.01
C THR A 116 -18.16 17.53 12.39
N GLY A 117 -18.51 17.47 13.68
CA GLY A 117 -19.79 17.93 14.20
C GLY A 117 -20.69 16.79 14.70
N ALA A 118 -22.00 17.06 14.77
CA ALA A 118 -22.96 16.09 15.27
C ALA A 118 -23.15 14.92 14.28
N THR A 119 -23.01 13.69 14.78
CA THR A 119 -23.21 12.47 14.02
C THR A 119 -24.66 11.98 14.04
N SER A 120 -25.50 12.58 14.89
CA SER A 120 -26.91 12.20 15.08
C SER A 120 -27.76 13.43 15.41
N GLY A 121 -29.04 13.33 15.18
CA GLY A 121 -30.01 14.39 15.45
C GLY A 121 -31.40 14.05 14.93
N THR A 122 -32.28 15.08 14.87
CA THR A 122 -33.62 14.99 14.26
C THR A 122 -33.67 15.85 13.02
N VAL A 123 -34.34 15.36 11.97
CA VAL A 123 -34.42 16.08 10.69
C VAL A 123 -35.58 17.07 10.68
N SER A 124 -35.30 18.31 10.27
CA SER A 124 -36.29 19.37 9.93
C SER A 124 -36.02 19.96 8.54
N ALA A 125 -34.91 19.54 7.92
CA ALA A 125 -34.46 19.87 6.57
C ALA A 125 -33.48 18.77 6.11
N ASP A 126 -33.04 18.83 4.85
CA ASP A 126 -31.96 17.98 4.35
C ASP A 126 -30.68 18.15 5.19
N VAL A 127 -30.07 17.04 5.58
CA VAL A 127 -28.87 16.99 6.40
C VAL A 127 -27.66 16.69 5.53
N SER A 128 -26.61 17.50 5.65
CA SER A 128 -25.33 17.26 5.00
C SER A 128 -24.21 17.25 6.04
N LEU A 129 -23.52 16.09 6.16
CA LEU A 129 -22.48 15.87 7.17
C LEU A 129 -21.09 16.02 6.53
N PRO A 130 -20.20 16.85 7.11
CA PRO A 130 -18.83 16.94 6.62
C PRO A 130 -18.03 15.73 7.09
N VAL A 131 -17.56 14.91 6.14
CA VAL A 131 -16.71 13.75 6.35
C VAL A 131 -15.29 14.08 5.90
N ILE A 132 -14.33 13.97 6.80
CA ILE A 132 -12.91 14.23 6.52
C ILE A 132 -12.14 12.93 6.68
N CYS A 133 -11.39 12.54 5.63
CA CYS A 133 -10.51 11.39 5.63
C CYS A 133 -9.05 11.85 5.68
N THR A 134 -8.29 11.32 6.63
CA THR A 134 -6.89 11.66 6.86
C THR A 134 -6.06 10.39 7.01
N ASP A 135 -4.73 10.53 7.14
CA ASP A 135 -3.88 9.41 7.51
C ASP A 135 -4.25 8.92 8.92
N ALA A 136 -4.46 7.59 9.03
CA ALA A 136 -4.79 6.96 10.30
C ALA A 136 -3.56 6.87 11.22
N VAL A 137 -3.80 6.88 12.50
CA VAL A 137 -2.79 6.48 13.49
C VAL A 137 -2.62 4.97 13.42
N VAL A 138 -1.38 4.51 13.40
CA VAL A 138 -1.04 3.08 13.41
C VAL A 138 -0.37 2.71 14.72
N SER A 139 -0.58 1.48 15.19
CA SER A 139 0.22 0.87 16.26
C SER A 139 1.31 0.00 15.67
N VAL A 140 2.47 0.00 16.31
CA VAL A 140 3.63 -0.82 15.93
C VAL A 140 3.89 -1.82 17.04
N SER A 141 3.98 -3.10 16.69
CA SER A 141 4.31 -4.19 17.63
C SER A 141 5.33 -5.14 17.01
N THR A 142 6.00 -5.94 17.83
CA THR A 142 6.90 -6.99 17.37
C THR A 142 6.11 -8.28 17.16
N LEU A 143 6.15 -8.84 15.94
CA LEU A 143 5.57 -10.15 15.64
C LEU A 143 6.53 -11.28 16.08
N ALA A 144 7.81 -11.16 15.74
CA ALA A 144 8.83 -12.14 16.08
C ALA A 144 10.23 -11.52 16.07
N GLY A 145 11.15 -12.17 16.79
CA GLY A 145 12.54 -11.72 16.93
C GLY A 145 12.79 -10.90 18.19
N SER A 146 14.04 -10.68 18.49
CA SER A 146 14.52 -9.95 19.68
C SER A 146 15.69 -9.03 19.32
N ASP A 147 16.14 -8.20 20.25
CA ASP A 147 17.34 -7.36 20.04
C ASP A 147 18.64 -8.18 19.94
N THR A 148 18.63 -9.41 20.46
CA THR A 148 19.77 -10.31 20.39
C THR A 148 19.80 -10.98 19.03
N ALA A 149 20.85 -10.73 18.24
CA ALA A 149 21.12 -11.43 17.00
C ALA A 149 21.40 -12.92 17.25
N GLY A 150 21.18 -13.76 16.24
CA GLY A 150 21.47 -15.17 16.31
C GLY A 150 20.51 -16.02 15.46
N TYR A 151 20.50 -17.32 15.73
CA TYR A 151 19.59 -18.25 15.09
C TYR A 151 18.87 -19.08 16.16
N ALA A 152 17.55 -18.94 16.23
CA ALA A 152 16.67 -19.81 17.00
C ALA A 152 15.26 -19.82 16.37
N ASP A 153 14.67 -21.02 16.28
CA ASP A 153 13.23 -21.17 16.09
C ASP A 153 12.50 -20.89 17.40
N GLY A 154 11.24 -20.57 17.38
CA GLY A 154 10.48 -20.27 18.60
C GLY A 154 9.29 -19.36 18.33
N THR A 155 8.61 -18.92 19.40
CA THR A 155 7.43 -18.06 19.29
C THR A 155 7.76 -16.64 19.74
N GLY A 156 7.40 -15.64 18.94
CA GLY A 156 7.58 -14.24 19.26
C GLY A 156 9.04 -13.89 19.55
N SER A 157 9.31 -13.34 20.72
CA SER A 157 10.65 -12.92 21.15
C SER A 157 11.62 -14.07 21.50
N ALA A 158 11.15 -15.31 21.57
CA ALA A 158 12.02 -16.47 21.72
C ALA A 158 12.78 -16.82 20.42
N ALA A 159 12.25 -16.43 19.28
CA ALA A 159 12.94 -16.57 18.00
C ALA A 159 14.09 -15.58 17.87
N ARG A 160 15.13 -15.97 17.14
CA ARG A 160 16.26 -15.10 16.83
C ARG A 160 16.58 -15.09 15.35
N PHE A 161 16.95 -13.92 14.85
CA PHE A 161 17.36 -13.65 13.49
C PHE A 161 18.70 -12.89 13.47
N GLY A 162 19.29 -12.75 12.28
CA GLY A 162 20.36 -11.79 12.01
C GLY A 162 21.78 -12.29 12.24
N GLY A 163 21.98 -13.59 12.44
CA GLY A 163 23.30 -14.22 12.46
C GLY A 163 24.25 -13.71 13.55
N ASP A 164 25.53 -14.09 13.45
CA ASP A 164 26.58 -13.58 14.33
C ASP A 164 26.99 -12.17 13.91
N PRO A 165 26.81 -11.16 14.78
CA PRO A 165 27.16 -9.77 14.48
C PRO A 165 28.67 -9.53 14.31
N THR A 166 29.49 -10.50 14.70
CA THR A 166 30.97 -10.42 14.55
C THR A 166 31.43 -10.85 13.16
N LEU A 167 30.56 -11.55 12.39
CA LEU A 167 30.83 -11.86 11.01
C LEU A 167 30.59 -10.60 10.18
N ALA A 168 31.67 -9.90 9.87
CA ALA A 168 31.67 -8.64 9.11
C ALA A 168 31.34 -8.88 7.63
N VAL A 169 30.15 -9.37 7.34
CA VAL A 169 29.59 -9.31 5.98
C VAL A 169 28.78 -8.02 5.88
N SER A 170 29.16 -7.17 4.97
CA SER A 170 28.36 -5.97 4.64
C SER A 170 27.00 -6.45 4.12
N GLY A 171 25.98 -6.39 4.97
CA GLY A 171 24.64 -6.83 4.61
C GLY A 171 23.62 -6.54 5.71
N THR A 172 22.38 -6.42 5.33
CA THR A 172 21.25 -6.29 6.25
C THR A 172 21.02 -7.61 6.99
N ARG A 173 20.77 -7.56 8.28
CA ARG A 173 20.55 -8.75 9.14
C ARG A 173 19.31 -9.53 8.73
N LEU A 174 18.19 -8.83 8.52
CA LEU A 174 17.01 -9.30 7.80
C LEU A 174 16.91 -8.52 6.50
N ALA A 175 16.68 -9.21 5.39
CA ALA A 175 16.53 -8.53 4.10
C ALA A 175 15.05 -8.46 3.69
N GLY A 176 14.57 -9.35 2.81
CA GLY A 176 13.24 -9.29 2.25
C GLY A 176 12.18 -10.01 3.08
N LEU A 177 10.96 -9.55 2.96
CA LEU A 177 9.75 -10.21 3.44
C LEU A 177 8.86 -10.57 2.26
N THR A 178 8.15 -11.70 2.37
CA THR A 178 7.01 -12.03 1.50
C THR A 178 5.94 -12.75 2.29
N LEU A 179 4.73 -12.85 1.72
CA LEU A 179 3.58 -13.51 2.34
C LEU A 179 3.10 -14.68 1.49
N ASP A 180 2.65 -15.75 2.13
CA ASP A 180 1.83 -16.75 1.47
C ASP A 180 0.34 -16.34 1.49
N THR A 181 -0.49 -17.12 0.79
CA THR A 181 -1.95 -16.86 0.73
C THR A 181 -2.66 -17.04 2.06
N ALA A 182 -2.04 -17.74 3.02
CA ALA A 182 -2.55 -17.95 4.38
C ALA A 182 -2.14 -16.83 5.35
N GLY A 183 -1.34 -15.85 4.89
CA GLY A 183 -0.87 -14.73 5.69
C GLY A 183 0.36 -15.04 6.55
N ASN A 184 1.05 -16.16 6.32
CA ASN A 184 2.33 -16.40 6.96
C ASN A 184 3.41 -15.50 6.32
N VAL A 185 4.30 -14.96 7.15
CA VAL A 185 5.41 -14.12 6.72
C VAL A 185 6.65 -14.98 6.50
N TYR A 186 7.27 -14.85 5.34
CA TYR A 186 8.57 -15.45 5.06
C TYR A 186 9.64 -14.38 5.11
N VAL A 187 10.77 -14.72 5.68
CA VAL A 187 11.87 -13.79 6.00
C VAL A 187 13.16 -14.34 5.41
N ALA A 188 13.85 -13.53 4.62
CA ALA A 188 15.23 -13.79 4.25
C ALA A 188 16.15 -13.45 5.45
N ASP A 189 16.55 -14.47 6.18
CA ASP A 189 17.46 -14.37 7.33
C ASP A 189 18.91 -14.49 6.81
N SER A 190 19.34 -13.42 6.16
CA SER A 190 20.49 -13.38 5.25
C SER A 190 21.79 -13.82 5.92
N LEU A 191 22.09 -13.31 7.12
CA LEU A 191 23.31 -13.66 7.86
C LEU A 191 23.28 -15.09 8.44
N ASN A 192 22.10 -15.69 8.54
CA ASN A 192 21.95 -17.11 8.91
C ASN A 192 21.88 -18.03 7.67
N SER A 193 22.00 -17.51 6.45
CA SER A 193 21.91 -18.29 5.19
C SER A 193 20.65 -19.16 5.14
N ARG A 194 19.49 -18.59 5.55
CA ARG A 194 18.21 -19.30 5.67
C ARG A 194 17.03 -18.47 5.23
N ILE A 195 15.97 -19.16 4.86
CA ILE A 195 14.62 -18.61 4.75
C ILE A 195 13.82 -19.09 5.96
N ARG A 196 13.22 -18.16 6.70
CA ARG A 196 12.41 -18.46 7.88
C ARG A 196 10.93 -18.20 7.59
N LYS A 197 10.05 -19.01 8.18
CA LYS A 197 8.60 -18.83 8.12
C LYS A 197 8.09 -18.42 9.48
N ILE A 198 7.22 -17.41 9.54
CA ILE A 198 6.53 -16.92 10.73
C ILE A 198 5.04 -17.11 10.49
N THR A 199 4.36 -17.88 11.32
CA THR A 199 2.92 -18.00 11.26
C THR A 199 2.22 -16.73 11.76
N THR A 200 0.93 -16.58 11.47
CA THR A 200 0.10 -15.48 12.00
C THR A 200 0.08 -15.42 13.53
N ALA A 201 0.37 -16.54 14.21
CA ALA A 201 0.52 -16.64 15.67
C ALA A 201 1.94 -16.29 16.17
N GLY A 202 2.87 -15.90 15.28
CA GLY A 202 4.26 -15.54 15.63
C GLY A 202 5.18 -16.73 15.85
N ILE A 203 4.81 -17.95 15.45
CA ILE A 203 5.69 -19.14 15.52
C ILE A 203 6.66 -19.08 14.36
N VAL A 204 7.96 -19.09 14.66
CA VAL A 204 9.06 -19.05 13.70
C VAL A 204 9.67 -20.44 13.54
N THR A 205 9.81 -20.86 12.28
CA THR A 205 10.49 -22.10 11.90
C THR A 205 11.42 -21.85 10.71
N THR A 206 12.44 -22.69 10.54
CA THR A 206 13.25 -22.69 9.33
C THR A 206 12.45 -23.29 8.17
N PHE A 207 12.28 -22.54 7.08
CA PHE A 207 11.60 -22.99 5.88
C PHE A 207 12.57 -23.66 4.89
N ALA A 208 13.74 -23.05 4.66
CA ALA A 208 14.77 -23.58 3.79
C ALA A 208 16.15 -23.04 4.17
N GLY A 209 17.19 -23.80 3.87
CA GLY A 209 18.59 -23.46 4.11
C GLY A 209 19.18 -24.21 5.29
N SER A 210 20.31 -24.88 5.07
CA SER A 210 21.07 -25.59 6.11
C SER A 210 21.75 -24.63 7.09
N GLY A 211 21.92 -23.35 6.72
CA GLY A 211 22.71 -22.36 7.44
C GLY A 211 24.19 -22.34 7.09
N VAL A 212 24.59 -23.20 6.19
CA VAL A 212 25.94 -23.15 5.61
C VAL A 212 25.92 -22.14 4.46
N PHE A 213 26.87 -21.22 4.47
CA PHE A 213 27.08 -20.27 3.39
C PHE A 213 27.48 -21.01 2.11
N GLY A 214 26.76 -20.78 1.01
CA GLY A 214 27.00 -21.43 -0.28
C GLY A 214 25.81 -21.37 -1.22
N SER A 215 25.86 -22.09 -2.32
CA SER A 215 24.80 -22.10 -3.34
C SER A 215 24.50 -23.53 -3.85
N THR A 216 24.60 -24.52 -2.97
CA THR A 216 24.34 -25.92 -3.31
C THR A 216 22.85 -26.19 -3.42
N ASN A 217 22.45 -26.89 -4.50
CA ASN A 217 21.08 -27.40 -4.67
C ASN A 217 20.83 -28.58 -3.71
N GLY A 218 19.56 -28.88 -3.43
CA GLY A 218 19.19 -29.97 -2.53
C GLY A 218 17.77 -29.87 -2.04
N THR A 219 17.45 -30.54 -0.95
CA THR A 219 16.18 -30.37 -0.25
C THR A 219 16.18 -29.04 0.55
N ALA A 220 15.02 -28.61 1.01
CA ALA A 220 14.91 -27.42 1.87
C ALA A 220 15.86 -27.46 3.08
N ALA A 221 16.11 -28.65 3.65
CA ALA A 221 16.99 -28.81 4.80
C ALA A 221 18.48 -28.85 4.46
N THR A 222 18.85 -29.29 3.26
CA THR A 222 20.26 -29.53 2.87
C THR A 222 20.82 -28.46 1.94
N ALA A 223 19.97 -27.77 1.21
CA ALA A 223 20.38 -26.67 0.33
C ALA A 223 21.10 -25.56 1.11
N THR A 224 22.01 -24.88 0.43
CA THR A 224 22.74 -23.74 0.99
C THR A 224 22.34 -22.44 0.28
N PHE A 225 22.38 -21.35 0.99
CA PHE A 225 22.25 -19.99 0.48
C PHE A 225 23.48 -19.18 0.91
N SER A 226 23.86 -18.19 0.09
CA SER A 226 24.92 -17.25 0.48
C SER A 226 24.36 -16.09 1.29
N THR A 227 23.58 -15.22 0.66
CA THR A 227 22.92 -14.08 1.31
C THR A 227 21.55 -13.94 0.65
N PRO A 228 20.55 -14.74 1.03
CA PRO A 228 19.21 -14.60 0.48
C PRO A 228 18.66 -13.23 0.81
N ALA A 229 18.18 -12.48 -0.20
CA ALA A 229 17.80 -11.08 -0.05
C ALA A 229 16.29 -10.85 -0.15
N ALA A 230 15.66 -11.26 -1.23
CA ALA A 230 14.24 -11.08 -1.45
C ALA A 230 13.59 -12.35 -2.01
N MET A 231 12.27 -12.44 -1.86
CA MET A 231 11.52 -13.64 -2.23
C MET A 231 10.17 -13.25 -2.80
N VAL A 232 9.67 -14.10 -3.73
CA VAL A 232 8.30 -13.99 -4.25
C VAL A 232 7.76 -15.39 -4.53
N PHE A 233 6.46 -15.59 -4.31
CA PHE A 233 5.75 -16.81 -4.70
C PHE A 233 5.16 -16.69 -6.11
N ASP A 234 5.22 -17.76 -6.90
CA ASP A 234 4.38 -17.89 -8.07
C ASP A 234 2.97 -18.42 -7.72
N ALA A 235 2.08 -18.44 -8.73
CA ALA A 235 0.70 -18.91 -8.54
C ALA A 235 0.60 -20.41 -8.19
N ALA A 236 1.64 -21.19 -8.48
CA ALA A 236 1.73 -22.62 -8.15
C ALA A 236 2.27 -22.85 -6.74
N GLY A 237 2.71 -21.79 -6.03
CA GLY A 237 3.27 -21.87 -4.68
C GLY A 237 4.78 -22.13 -4.63
N ASN A 238 5.50 -22.10 -5.76
CA ASN A 238 6.95 -22.12 -5.73
C ASN A 238 7.47 -20.75 -5.29
N MET A 239 8.56 -20.74 -4.53
CA MET A 239 9.21 -19.51 -4.11
C MET A 239 10.47 -19.26 -4.95
N PHE A 240 10.63 -18.04 -5.46
CA PHE A 240 11.86 -17.57 -6.06
C PHE A 240 12.59 -16.66 -5.09
N VAL A 241 13.90 -16.86 -4.96
CA VAL A 241 14.77 -16.18 -3.98
C VAL A 241 15.96 -15.58 -4.71
N THR A 242 16.21 -14.29 -4.53
CA THR A 242 17.50 -13.69 -4.92
C THR A 242 18.55 -14.06 -3.89
N ASP A 243 19.61 -14.73 -4.31
CA ASP A 243 20.74 -15.11 -3.46
C ASP A 243 21.94 -14.23 -3.85
N THR A 244 22.03 -13.08 -3.21
CA THR A 244 22.83 -11.94 -3.67
C THR A 244 24.30 -12.26 -3.85
N GLN A 245 24.97 -12.85 -2.85
CA GLN A 245 26.39 -13.20 -2.95
C GLN A 245 26.62 -14.51 -3.70
N ALA A 246 25.57 -15.28 -3.97
CA ALA A 246 25.63 -16.40 -4.89
C ALA A 246 25.44 -15.95 -6.35
N HIS A 247 25.14 -14.69 -6.60
CA HIS A 247 24.96 -14.10 -7.93
C HIS A 247 23.93 -14.84 -8.79
N ASN A 248 22.86 -15.34 -8.14
CA ASN A 248 21.81 -16.12 -8.81
C ASN A 248 20.42 -15.94 -8.21
N VAL A 249 19.43 -16.49 -8.90
CA VAL A 249 18.06 -16.62 -8.42
C VAL A 249 17.80 -18.11 -8.19
N ARG A 250 17.38 -18.45 -6.96
CA ARG A 250 17.05 -19.82 -6.55
C ARG A 250 15.54 -20.04 -6.65
N LYS A 251 15.13 -21.27 -6.93
CA LYS A 251 13.74 -21.72 -6.86
C LYS A 251 13.60 -22.77 -5.77
N ILE A 252 12.65 -22.58 -4.88
CA ILE A 252 12.19 -23.56 -3.89
C ILE A 252 10.84 -24.06 -4.38
N ALA A 253 10.77 -25.29 -4.82
CA ALA A 253 9.54 -25.94 -5.29
C ALA A 253 8.62 -26.30 -4.10
N THR A 254 7.36 -26.57 -4.39
CA THR A 254 6.36 -26.92 -3.36
C THR A 254 6.67 -28.22 -2.61
N ASP A 255 7.47 -29.10 -3.20
CA ASP A 255 7.99 -30.33 -2.56
C ASP A 255 9.23 -30.06 -1.68
N GLY A 256 9.70 -28.82 -1.59
CA GLY A 256 10.87 -28.41 -0.85
C GLY A 256 12.20 -28.56 -1.59
N THR A 257 12.19 -28.94 -2.87
CA THR A 257 13.43 -29.01 -3.68
C THR A 257 13.92 -27.59 -4.00
N VAL A 258 15.20 -27.33 -3.71
CA VAL A 258 15.88 -26.06 -4.00
C VAL A 258 16.83 -26.23 -5.16
N THR A 259 16.66 -25.40 -6.20
CA THR A 259 17.48 -25.40 -7.41
C THR A 259 17.91 -23.99 -7.79
N THR A 260 18.99 -23.86 -8.59
CA THR A 260 19.32 -22.61 -9.26
C THR A 260 18.40 -22.42 -10.46
N PHE A 261 17.62 -21.35 -10.47
CA PHE A 261 16.70 -21.01 -11.57
C PHE A 261 17.39 -20.21 -12.68
N ALA A 262 18.17 -19.19 -12.28
CA ALA A 262 18.95 -18.36 -13.21
C ALA A 262 20.20 -17.79 -12.52
N GLY A 263 21.24 -17.57 -13.30
CA GLY A 263 22.52 -17.06 -12.83
C GLY A 263 23.59 -18.12 -12.70
N SER A 264 24.76 -17.85 -13.27
CA SER A 264 25.92 -18.74 -13.31
C SER A 264 26.71 -18.83 -12.00
N GLY A 265 26.43 -17.93 -11.04
CA GLY A 265 27.26 -17.73 -9.86
C GLY A 265 28.50 -16.87 -10.09
N ILE A 266 28.69 -16.36 -11.30
CA ILE A 266 29.79 -15.45 -11.63
C ILE A 266 29.33 -14.02 -11.43
N TYR A 267 30.12 -13.22 -10.71
CA TYR A 267 29.91 -11.77 -10.53
C TYR A 267 30.04 -11.04 -11.87
N SER A 268 28.95 -10.97 -12.61
CA SER A 268 28.86 -10.31 -13.93
C SER A 268 27.39 -10.00 -14.21
N SER A 269 27.09 -9.28 -15.28
CA SER A 269 25.70 -8.98 -15.69
C SER A 269 25.53 -9.26 -17.17
N VAL A 270 25.26 -10.53 -17.51
CA VAL A 270 25.13 -11.02 -18.87
C VAL A 270 23.75 -11.63 -19.08
N ASP A 271 23.11 -11.29 -20.21
CA ASP A 271 21.87 -11.92 -20.65
C ASP A 271 22.09 -13.36 -21.08
N GLY A 272 21.07 -14.22 -20.94
CA GLY A 272 21.19 -15.65 -21.29
C GLY A 272 20.03 -16.47 -20.73
N THR A 273 20.11 -17.79 -20.84
CA THR A 273 19.06 -18.69 -20.33
C THR A 273 19.57 -19.47 -19.12
N GLY A 274 18.82 -19.42 -18.03
CA GLY A 274 19.13 -20.15 -16.80
C GLY A 274 20.54 -19.81 -16.29
N ILE A 275 21.38 -20.83 -16.11
CA ILE A 275 22.75 -20.68 -15.60
C ILE A 275 23.74 -20.07 -16.61
N GLN A 276 23.33 -19.81 -17.86
CA GLN A 276 24.16 -19.07 -18.84
C GLN A 276 24.07 -17.55 -18.63
N ALA A 277 23.05 -17.07 -17.94
CA ALA A 277 22.97 -15.68 -17.51
C ALA A 277 23.86 -15.44 -16.28
N SER A 278 24.15 -14.19 -15.98
CA SER A 278 24.83 -13.82 -14.75
C SER A 278 24.24 -12.54 -14.15
N PHE A 279 24.40 -12.38 -12.84
CA PHE A 279 24.01 -11.21 -12.06
C PHE A 279 25.22 -10.71 -11.25
N ARG A 280 25.22 -9.44 -10.90
CA ARG A 280 26.23 -8.89 -9.96
C ARG A 280 25.77 -8.98 -8.52
N ALA A 281 24.64 -8.39 -8.22
CA ALA A 281 24.05 -8.38 -6.88
C ALA A 281 22.53 -8.40 -6.98
N PRO A 282 21.90 -9.56 -7.33
CA PRO A 282 20.45 -9.63 -7.42
C PRO A 282 19.86 -9.37 -6.03
N SER A 283 19.00 -8.34 -5.92
CA SER A 283 18.44 -7.82 -4.68
C SER A 283 16.93 -8.02 -4.64
N GLY A 284 16.12 -7.01 -4.93
CA GLY A 284 14.67 -7.14 -4.97
C GLY A 284 14.16 -8.02 -6.10
N ILE A 285 13.00 -8.67 -5.89
CA ILE A 285 12.36 -9.53 -6.89
C ILE A 285 10.84 -9.40 -6.80
N VAL A 286 10.18 -9.30 -7.95
CA VAL A 286 8.71 -9.37 -8.08
C VAL A 286 8.32 -10.23 -9.27
N ILE A 287 7.07 -10.68 -9.32
CA ILE A 287 6.52 -11.53 -10.38
C ILE A 287 5.29 -10.88 -10.99
N ASP A 288 5.16 -10.90 -12.32
CA ASP A 288 3.95 -10.48 -13.01
C ASP A 288 2.93 -11.64 -13.15
N THR A 289 1.73 -11.33 -13.63
CA THR A 289 0.65 -12.32 -13.82
C THR A 289 0.95 -13.36 -14.89
N ALA A 290 1.95 -13.11 -15.76
CA ALA A 290 2.42 -14.05 -16.78
C ALA A 290 3.54 -14.96 -16.26
N GLY A 291 3.98 -14.79 -15.00
CA GLY A 291 5.05 -15.56 -14.37
C GLY A 291 6.46 -15.05 -14.71
N ASN A 292 6.60 -13.86 -15.29
CA ASN A 292 7.92 -13.27 -15.46
C ASN A 292 8.37 -12.63 -14.14
N LEU A 293 9.64 -12.86 -13.80
CA LEU A 293 10.28 -12.23 -12.66
C LEU A 293 10.99 -10.95 -13.11
N TYR A 294 10.95 -9.93 -12.27
CA TYR A 294 11.75 -8.72 -12.42
C TYR A 294 12.67 -8.60 -11.21
N VAL A 295 13.96 -8.43 -11.47
CA VAL A 295 15.02 -8.44 -10.46
C VAL A 295 15.82 -7.14 -10.53
N GLY A 296 16.01 -6.49 -9.39
CA GLY A 296 17.01 -5.43 -9.25
C GLY A 296 18.41 -6.05 -9.21
N ASP A 297 19.22 -5.84 -10.24
CA ASP A 297 20.64 -6.21 -10.23
C ASP A 297 21.44 -4.98 -9.74
N ALA A 298 21.50 -4.86 -8.41
CA ALA A 298 21.83 -3.60 -7.72
C ALA A 298 23.19 -3.04 -8.15
N GLU A 299 24.26 -3.84 -8.12
CA GLU A 299 25.60 -3.40 -8.49
C GLU A 299 25.83 -3.34 -10.01
N ALA A 300 24.94 -3.93 -10.80
CA ALA A 300 24.93 -3.74 -12.25
C ALA A 300 24.12 -2.50 -12.65
N HIS A 301 23.39 -1.88 -11.72
CA HIS A 301 22.55 -0.68 -11.93
C HIS A 301 21.43 -0.87 -12.95
N VAL A 302 20.87 -2.09 -13.06
CA VAL A 302 19.83 -2.44 -14.04
C VAL A 302 18.69 -3.22 -13.40
N ILE A 303 17.55 -3.22 -14.09
CA ILE A 303 16.45 -4.13 -13.82
C ILE A 303 16.48 -5.25 -14.84
N ARG A 304 16.56 -6.51 -14.36
CA ARG A 304 16.57 -7.72 -15.20
C ARG A 304 15.16 -8.31 -15.25
N LYS A 305 14.77 -8.81 -16.41
CA LYS A 305 13.57 -9.62 -16.59
C LYS A 305 13.97 -11.07 -16.81
N ILE A 306 13.30 -11.99 -16.11
CA ILE A 306 13.47 -13.44 -16.29
C ILE A 306 12.10 -14.00 -16.67
N THR A 307 11.99 -14.60 -17.85
CA THR A 307 10.75 -15.26 -18.27
C THR A 307 10.49 -16.51 -17.44
N ALA A 308 9.26 -17.04 -17.46
CA ALA A 308 8.93 -18.32 -16.83
C ALA A 308 9.79 -19.49 -17.37
N ALA A 309 10.33 -19.37 -18.58
CA ALA A 309 11.28 -20.33 -19.18
C ALA A 309 12.74 -20.10 -18.76
N GLY A 310 13.02 -19.12 -17.87
CA GLY A 310 14.37 -18.84 -17.39
C GLY A 310 15.22 -17.97 -18.33
N VAL A 311 14.65 -17.33 -19.36
CA VAL A 311 15.40 -16.40 -20.22
C VAL A 311 15.56 -15.07 -19.50
N VAL A 312 16.80 -14.65 -19.28
CA VAL A 312 17.19 -13.41 -18.60
C VAL A 312 17.57 -12.36 -19.63
N THR A 313 16.98 -11.19 -19.52
CA THR A 313 17.29 -10.00 -20.34
C THR A 313 17.38 -8.75 -19.49
N THR A 314 18.15 -7.77 -19.94
CA THR A 314 18.15 -6.41 -19.34
C THR A 314 16.88 -5.69 -19.76
N PHE A 315 16.01 -5.37 -18.78
CA PHE A 315 14.72 -4.72 -19.01
C PHE A 315 14.83 -3.19 -19.01
N ALA A 316 15.59 -2.62 -18.07
CA ALA A 316 15.83 -1.18 -17.99
C ALA A 316 17.15 -0.88 -17.28
N GLY A 317 17.75 0.25 -17.62
CA GLY A 317 19.04 0.70 -17.10
C GLY A 317 20.20 0.36 -18.02
N THR A 318 21.30 1.13 -17.91
CA THR A 318 22.55 0.90 -18.65
C THR A 318 23.48 0.07 -17.77
N THR A 319 23.84 -1.14 -18.22
CA THR A 319 24.65 -2.09 -17.45
C THR A 319 25.96 -1.47 -16.98
N ASN A 320 26.22 -1.56 -15.67
CA ASN A 320 27.42 -1.05 -14.99
C ASN A 320 27.59 0.48 -15.04
N VAL A 321 26.54 1.23 -15.36
CA VAL A 321 26.56 2.70 -15.39
C VAL A 321 25.57 3.21 -14.34
N ALA A 322 26.08 3.72 -13.23
CA ALA A 322 25.28 4.40 -12.24
C ALA A 322 24.77 5.74 -12.77
N GLY A 323 23.51 6.05 -12.52
CA GLY A 323 22.92 7.32 -12.96
C GLY A 323 21.50 7.48 -12.44
N SER A 324 20.84 8.58 -12.85
CA SER A 324 19.47 8.91 -12.39
C SER A 324 18.58 9.41 -13.55
N ALA A 325 18.95 9.09 -14.79
CA ALA A 325 18.21 9.56 -15.97
C ALA A 325 16.90 8.77 -16.13
N ASP A 326 15.84 9.49 -16.45
CA ASP A 326 14.61 8.93 -16.99
C ASP A 326 14.84 8.53 -18.47
N GLY A 327 14.05 7.61 -19.01
CA GLY A 327 14.22 7.15 -20.40
C GLY A 327 13.51 5.83 -20.65
N THR A 328 13.69 5.23 -21.81
CA THR A 328 13.08 3.94 -22.17
C THR A 328 14.15 2.86 -22.24
N GLY A 329 13.91 1.75 -21.53
CA GLY A 329 14.81 0.59 -21.50
C GLY A 329 16.23 0.99 -21.08
N THR A 330 17.22 0.70 -21.91
CA THR A 330 18.63 0.99 -21.62
C THR A 330 19.02 2.49 -21.72
N ALA A 331 18.13 3.36 -22.18
CA ALA A 331 18.37 4.81 -22.14
C ALA A 331 18.15 5.41 -20.72
N ALA A 332 17.48 4.69 -19.83
CA ALA A 332 17.38 5.06 -18.43
C ALA A 332 18.64 4.64 -17.65
N SER A 333 18.81 5.20 -16.46
CA SER A 333 19.86 4.77 -15.53
C SER A 333 19.36 4.76 -14.10
N PHE A 334 19.96 3.90 -13.28
CA PHE A 334 19.70 3.73 -11.85
C PHE A 334 21.01 3.77 -11.08
N ASN A 335 20.92 3.88 -9.74
CA ASN A 335 22.07 3.75 -8.88
C ASN A 335 21.71 2.88 -7.66
N ASP A 336 22.11 1.61 -7.73
CA ASP A 336 21.79 0.59 -6.73
C ASP A 336 20.26 0.35 -6.63
N PRO A 337 19.59 -0.09 -7.73
CA PRO A 337 18.17 -0.41 -7.69
C PRO A 337 17.96 -1.65 -6.80
N ALA A 338 17.30 -1.44 -5.66
CA ALA A 338 17.17 -2.44 -4.61
C ALA A 338 15.82 -3.17 -4.67
N GLY A 339 14.83 -2.78 -3.90
CA GLY A 339 13.52 -3.41 -3.85
C GLY A 339 12.60 -3.00 -5.00
N LEU A 340 11.66 -3.89 -5.33
CA LEU A 340 10.65 -3.67 -6.36
C LEU A 340 9.25 -3.96 -5.82
N ALA A 341 8.25 -3.27 -6.39
CA ALA A 341 6.84 -3.65 -6.31
C ALA A 341 6.22 -3.58 -7.70
N ILE A 342 5.12 -4.30 -7.91
CA ILE A 342 4.39 -4.32 -9.18
C ILE A 342 2.91 -4.07 -8.92
N ASP A 343 2.29 -3.16 -9.70
CA ASP A 343 0.86 -2.92 -9.64
C ASP A 343 0.06 -3.87 -10.57
N ALA A 344 -1.27 -3.85 -10.45
CA ALA A 344 -2.15 -4.67 -11.28
C ALA A 344 -2.09 -4.32 -12.77
N ALA A 345 -1.59 -3.15 -13.15
CA ALA A 345 -1.38 -2.73 -14.54
C ALA A 345 -0.01 -3.17 -15.08
N GLY A 346 0.81 -3.83 -14.25
CA GLY A 346 2.15 -4.29 -14.60
C GLY A 346 3.22 -3.19 -14.54
N ASN A 347 2.93 -2.02 -13.95
CA ASN A 347 3.97 -1.04 -13.70
C ASN A 347 4.85 -1.50 -12.53
N LEU A 348 6.16 -1.42 -12.71
CA LEU A 348 7.13 -1.65 -11.64
C LEU A 348 7.41 -0.32 -10.93
N PHE A 349 7.54 -0.42 -9.62
CA PHE A 349 8.09 0.65 -8.79
C PHE A 349 9.41 0.15 -8.20
N VAL A 350 10.44 0.95 -8.29
CA VAL A 350 11.82 0.58 -7.94
C VAL A 350 12.35 1.56 -6.90
N ALA A 351 12.86 1.02 -5.80
CA ALA A 351 13.67 1.77 -4.86
C ALA A 351 15.06 1.98 -5.47
N ASP A 352 15.31 3.16 -6.01
CA ASP A 352 16.58 3.60 -6.59
C ASP A 352 17.47 4.17 -5.48
N ALA A 353 18.03 3.25 -4.68
CA ALA A 353 18.45 3.48 -3.31
C ALA A 353 19.49 4.60 -3.16
N LYS A 354 20.57 4.55 -3.95
CA LYS A 354 21.63 5.58 -3.87
C LYS A 354 21.26 6.90 -4.56
N ASN A 355 20.16 6.91 -5.34
CA ASN A 355 19.58 8.13 -5.88
C ASN A 355 18.52 8.76 -4.94
N ASN A 356 18.18 8.12 -3.82
CA ASN A 356 17.13 8.56 -2.89
C ASN A 356 15.79 8.82 -3.60
N LYS A 357 15.43 7.96 -4.57
CA LYS A 357 14.24 8.09 -5.42
C LYS A 357 13.45 6.79 -5.47
N ILE A 358 12.17 6.94 -5.77
CA ILE A 358 11.33 5.85 -6.25
C ILE A 358 11.07 6.07 -7.72
N ARG A 359 11.43 5.07 -8.55
CA ARG A 359 11.26 5.14 -10.02
C ARG A 359 10.07 4.27 -10.41
N LYS A 360 9.34 4.68 -11.44
CA LYS A 360 8.27 3.89 -12.06
C LYS A 360 8.71 3.44 -13.44
N ILE A 361 8.47 2.15 -13.77
CA ILE A 361 8.73 1.58 -15.08
C ILE A 361 7.42 1.01 -15.62
N THR A 362 6.96 1.46 -16.77
CA THR A 362 5.79 0.91 -17.43
C THR A 362 6.10 -0.47 -18.06
N PRO A 363 5.07 -1.29 -18.41
CA PRO A 363 5.30 -2.54 -19.15
C PRO A 363 6.05 -2.37 -20.47
N ALA A 364 6.00 -1.18 -21.07
CA ALA A 364 6.78 -0.82 -22.26
C ALA A 364 8.23 -0.41 -21.97
N GLY A 365 8.68 -0.47 -20.70
CA GLY A 365 10.03 -0.12 -20.28
C GLY A 365 10.30 1.37 -20.13
N VAL A 366 9.27 2.24 -20.13
CA VAL A 366 9.44 3.68 -19.91
C VAL A 366 9.68 3.92 -18.41
N VAL A 367 10.84 4.48 -18.08
CA VAL A 367 11.28 4.81 -16.72
C VAL A 367 11.07 6.28 -16.44
N THR A 368 10.42 6.60 -15.32
CA THR A 368 10.21 7.97 -14.83
C THR A 368 10.50 8.06 -13.34
N THR A 369 10.90 9.23 -12.86
CA THR A 369 10.96 9.51 -11.42
C THR A 369 9.54 9.64 -10.87
N TYR A 370 9.13 8.73 -9.98
CA TYR A 370 7.81 8.70 -9.36
C TYR A 370 7.77 9.55 -8.08
N ALA A 371 8.78 9.41 -7.21
CA ALA A 371 8.91 10.18 -5.98
C ALA A 371 10.37 10.37 -5.59
N GLY A 372 10.63 11.38 -4.78
CA GLY A 372 11.96 11.72 -4.26
C GLY A 372 12.66 12.78 -5.10
N SER A 373 13.17 13.82 -4.44
CA SER A 373 13.97 14.90 -5.08
C SER A 373 15.38 14.45 -5.49
N GLY A 374 15.85 13.34 -4.88
CA GLY A 374 17.25 12.90 -4.99
C GLY A 374 18.12 13.37 -3.84
N ALA A 375 17.72 14.39 -3.11
CA ALA A 375 18.40 14.78 -1.89
C ALA A 375 18.14 13.75 -0.78
N ALA A 376 19.18 13.40 0.00
CA ALA A 376 19.00 12.57 1.19
C ALA A 376 18.26 13.37 2.26
N GLY A 377 17.20 12.79 2.83
CA GLY A 377 16.39 13.45 3.84
C GLY A 377 15.18 12.62 4.25
N LYS A 378 14.27 13.25 4.98
CA LYS A 378 13.10 12.59 5.59
C LYS A 378 11.83 13.41 5.52
N ASP A 379 11.78 14.41 4.63
CA ASP A 379 10.68 15.37 4.56
C ASP A 379 9.48 14.77 3.83
N ASP A 380 8.32 14.92 4.44
CA ASP A 380 7.02 14.66 3.83
C ASP A 380 6.67 15.77 2.83
N SER A 381 5.85 15.48 1.83
CA SER A 381 5.43 16.47 0.83
C SER A 381 4.08 16.11 0.22
N THR A 382 3.32 17.11 -0.18
CA THR A 382 2.11 16.94 -1.00
C THR A 382 2.43 16.67 -2.46
N THR A 383 3.69 16.87 -2.89
CA THR A 383 4.20 16.57 -4.23
C THR A 383 5.28 15.50 -4.13
N ALA A 384 5.07 14.35 -4.76
CA ALA A 384 5.93 13.18 -4.60
C ALA A 384 7.40 13.47 -4.91
N THR A 385 7.70 14.20 -5.99
CA THR A 385 9.06 14.53 -6.40
C THR A 385 9.75 15.61 -5.55
N ALA A 386 9.01 16.28 -4.65
CA ALA A 386 9.59 17.24 -3.70
C ALA A 386 9.93 16.61 -2.35
N ALA A 387 9.39 15.41 -2.05
CA ALA A 387 9.74 14.67 -0.85
C ALA A 387 11.21 14.24 -0.86
N THR A 388 11.77 13.99 0.33
CA THR A 388 13.12 13.45 0.46
C THR A 388 13.08 12.05 1.07
N PHE A 389 13.98 11.17 0.61
CA PHE A 389 14.25 9.85 1.15
C PHE A 389 15.74 9.72 1.50
N ASN A 390 16.11 8.73 2.28
CA ASN A 390 17.51 8.45 2.59
C ASN A 390 17.78 6.95 2.49
N VAL A 391 18.28 6.53 1.35
CA VAL A 391 18.52 5.13 1.00
C VAL A 391 17.24 4.29 1.17
N PRO A 392 16.17 4.54 0.39
CA PRO A 392 15.01 3.67 0.35
C PRO A 392 15.43 2.31 -0.25
N VAL A 393 15.21 1.19 0.46
CA VAL A 393 15.71 -0.12 0.01
C VAL A 393 14.63 -1.08 -0.43
N ASN A 394 13.39 -0.90 0.03
CA ASN A 394 12.29 -1.82 -0.33
C ASN A 394 10.97 -1.09 -0.33
N LEU A 395 10.00 -1.62 -1.07
CA LEU A 395 8.66 -1.07 -1.16
C LEU A 395 7.61 -2.16 -1.42
N SER A 396 6.39 -1.89 -0.99
CA SER A 396 5.21 -2.71 -1.24
C SER A 396 4.07 -1.83 -1.71
N ILE A 397 3.18 -2.37 -2.54
CA ILE A 397 2.01 -1.65 -3.04
C ILE A 397 0.74 -2.37 -2.59
N ASP A 398 -0.27 -1.61 -2.15
CA ASP A 398 -1.59 -2.18 -1.85
C ASP A 398 -2.53 -2.12 -3.07
N SER A 399 -3.71 -2.73 -2.92
CA SER A 399 -4.72 -2.79 -3.99
C SER A 399 -5.30 -1.43 -4.40
N ASP A 400 -5.17 -0.41 -3.57
CA ASP A 400 -5.60 0.96 -3.86
C ASP A 400 -4.51 1.79 -4.53
N GLY A 401 -3.28 1.26 -4.63
CA GLY A 401 -2.13 1.90 -5.27
C GLY A 401 -1.30 2.76 -4.33
N PHE A 402 -1.46 2.62 -3.02
CA PHE A 402 -0.54 3.22 -2.05
C PHE A 402 0.76 2.43 -2.01
N LEU A 403 1.88 3.11 -2.14
CA LEU A 403 3.20 2.55 -1.93
C LEU A 403 3.65 2.77 -0.49
N TYR A 404 4.17 1.71 0.13
CA TYR A 404 4.82 1.76 1.43
C TYR A 404 6.30 1.52 1.22
N VAL A 405 7.15 2.40 1.73
CA VAL A 405 8.59 2.43 1.48
C VAL A 405 9.35 2.26 2.79
N ALA A 406 10.26 1.30 2.84
CA ALA A 406 11.29 1.21 3.87
C ALA A 406 12.39 2.24 3.57
N ASP A 407 12.30 3.40 4.23
CA ASP A 407 13.25 4.51 4.14
C ASP A 407 14.33 4.31 5.20
N THR A 408 15.29 3.44 4.88
CA THR A 408 16.17 2.74 5.82
C THR A 408 16.99 3.69 6.67
N ASN A 409 17.74 4.59 6.05
CA ASN A 409 18.62 5.51 6.80
C ASN A 409 17.84 6.65 7.47
N SER A 410 16.57 6.85 7.11
CA SER A 410 15.67 7.73 7.84
C SER A 410 15.01 7.05 9.04
N ALA A 411 15.18 5.73 9.20
CA ALA A 411 14.50 4.91 10.19
C ALA A 411 12.97 5.11 10.18
N ARG A 412 12.37 5.13 8.96
CA ARG A 412 10.95 5.40 8.74
C ARG A 412 10.30 4.46 7.75
N ILE A 413 9.00 4.30 7.93
CA ILE A 413 8.11 3.77 6.89
C ILE A 413 7.35 4.93 6.30
N ARG A 414 7.53 5.13 4.99
CA ARG A 414 6.89 6.22 4.24
C ARG A 414 5.74 5.66 3.41
N LYS A 415 4.71 6.45 3.21
CA LYS A 415 3.57 6.12 2.35
C LYS A 415 3.49 7.15 1.21
N ILE A 416 3.34 6.67 -0.02
CA ILE A 416 3.08 7.51 -1.19
C ILE A 416 1.66 7.19 -1.65
N SER A 417 0.79 8.19 -1.62
CA SER A 417 -0.59 8.02 -2.09
C SER A 417 -0.67 8.05 -3.62
N PRO A 418 -1.76 7.52 -4.22
CA PRO A 418 -1.99 7.63 -5.66
C PRO A 418 -2.05 9.07 -6.18
N SER A 419 -2.41 10.03 -5.33
CA SER A 419 -2.38 11.48 -5.66
C SER A 419 -0.97 12.09 -5.64
N GLY A 420 0.04 11.32 -5.21
CA GLY A 420 1.43 11.78 -5.13
C GLY A 420 1.81 12.46 -3.82
N LYS A 421 1.00 12.31 -2.76
CA LYS A 421 1.36 12.79 -1.42
C LYS A 421 2.28 11.77 -0.74
N VAL A 422 3.41 12.22 -0.19
CA VAL A 422 4.32 11.40 0.63
C VAL A 422 4.13 11.76 2.10
N THR A 423 3.89 10.75 2.94
CA THR A 423 3.75 10.92 4.39
C THR A 423 4.51 9.85 5.16
N THR A 424 4.92 10.17 6.38
CA THR A 424 5.49 9.20 7.32
C THR A 424 4.36 8.44 8.01
N VAL A 425 4.35 7.11 7.87
CA VAL A 425 3.39 6.21 8.53
C VAL A 425 3.86 5.86 9.94
N ALA A 426 5.13 5.49 10.05
CA ALA A 426 5.73 5.10 11.33
C ALA A 426 7.24 5.39 11.33
N GLY A 427 7.80 5.52 12.53
CA GLY A 427 9.21 5.81 12.71
C GLY A 427 9.49 7.30 12.88
N GLY A 428 10.57 7.62 13.53
CA GLY A 428 10.99 8.99 13.86
C GLY A 428 10.99 9.27 15.36
N GLY A 429 10.52 8.32 16.18
CA GLY A 429 10.64 8.34 17.63
C GLY A 429 12.11 8.30 18.08
N ILE A 430 12.35 8.82 19.29
CA ILE A 430 13.67 8.79 19.95
C ILE A 430 13.67 7.59 20.90
N GLY A 431 14.54 6.63 20.67
CA GLY A 431 14.71 5.49 21.57
C GLY A 431 14.73 4.14 20.85
N THR A 432 15.09 3.10 21.61
CA THR A 432 15.09 1.72 21.14
C THR A 432 13.69 1.14 21.27
N ASP A 433 13.11 0.74 20.16
CA ASP A 433 12.05 -0.26 20.03
C ASP A 433 10.87 -0.13 21.02
N THR A 434 10.23 1.00 21.05
CA THR A 434 8.97 1.14 21.78
C THR A 434 7.78 0.75 20.87
N ALA A 435 6.94 -0.18 21.34
CA ALA A 435 5.63 -0.45 20.75
C ALA A 435 4.74 0.78 21.00
N ASN A 436 4.86 1.80 20.16
CA ASN A 436 4.16 3.07 20.32
C ASN A 436 3.34 3.40 19.07
N ALA A 437 2.48 4.41 19.21
CA ALA A 437 1.67 4.93 18.12
C ALA A 437 2.56 5.48 16.98
N GLY A 438 2.48 4.86 15.82
CA GLY A 438 2.94 5.31 14.53
C GLY A 438 4.26 6.09 14.50
N LYS A 439 4.15 7.40 14.42
CA LYS A 439 5.30 8.31 14.28
C LYS A 439 6.23 8.35 15.50
N ASP A 440 5.75 7.93 16.67
CA ASP A 440 6.53 7.84 17.90
C ASP A 440 7.25 6.50 18.05
N ALA A 441 6.94 5.52 17.20
CA ALA A 441 7.70 4.28 17.14
C ALA A 441 9.11 4.54 16.61
N SER A 442 10.07 3.78 17.11
CA SER A 442 11.44 3.80 16.60
C SER A 442 11.74 2.53 15.82
N PHE A 443 12.49 2.69 14.74
CA PHE A 443 13.09 1.60 13.98
C PHE A 443 14.61 1.73 14.04
N VAL A 444 15.29 0.60 13.98
CA VAL A 444 16.76 0.57 13.90
C VAL A 444 17.24 0.86 12.48
N GLY A 445 16.51 0.31 11.50
CA GLY A 445 16.75 0.48 10.07
C GLY A 445 15.84 -0.48 9.31
N PRO A 446 14.63 -0.05 8.92
CA PRO A 446 13.69 -0.90 8.22
C PRO A 446 14.25 -1.27 6.85
N THR A 447 14.30 -2.56 6.54
CA THR A 447 14.90 -3.08 5.30
C THR A 447 13.87 -3.65 4.33
N SER A 448 12.70 -4.04 4.82
CA SER A 448 11.64 -4.56 3.96
C SER A 448 10.27 -4.26 4.54
N VAL A 449 9.32 -4.11 3.63
CA VAL A 449 7.89 -3.94 3.95
C VAL A 449 7.06 -4.85 3.06
N VAL A 450 6.02 -5.46 3.62
CA VAL A 450 5.02 -6.20 2.87
C VAL A 450 3.63 -5.95 3.45
N PHE A 451 2.65 -5.68 2.58
CA PHE A 451 1.28 -5.38 2.95
C PHE A 451 0.39 -6.59 2.71
N ASP A 452 -0.40 -7.00 3.71
CA ASP A 452 -1.30 -8.14 3.59
C ASP A 452 -2.73 -7.73 3.19
N LYS A 453 -3.54 -8.73 2.84
CA LYS A 453 -4.97 -8.54 2.51
C LYS A 453 -5.81 -8.08 3.70
N SER A 454 -5.32 -8.29 4.93
CA SER A 454 -5.98 -7.87 6.19
C SER A 454 -5.66 -6.41 6.55
N LYS A 455 -5.01 -5.67 5.66
CA LYS A 455 -4.59 -4.27 5.86
C LYS A 455 -3.54 -4.12 6.96
N THR A 456 -2.69 -5.14 7.14
CA THR A 456 -1.54 -5.13 8.04
C THR A 456 -0.26 -4.95 7.23
N LEU A 457 0.65 -4.11 7.71
CA LEU A 457 1.98 -3.95 7.15
C LEU A 457 2.99 -4.65 8.05
N TYR A 458 3.79 -5.55 7.48
CA TYR A 458 4.91 -6.17 8.16
C TYR A 458 6.20 -5.49 7.72
N VAL A 459 7.12 -5.32 8.67
CA VAL A 459 8.39 -4.61 8.46
C VAL A 459 9.53 -5.47 9.02
N ALA A 460 10.56 -5.72 8.22
CA ALA A 460 11.84 -6.22 8.72
C ALA A 460 12.65 -5.05 9.29
N ASP A 461 13.01 -5.11 10.55
CA ASP A 461 13.73 -4.05 11.27
C ASP A 461 14.80 -4.64 12.19
N GLY A 462 16.05 -4.49 11.82
CA GLY A 462 17.18 -5.07 12.56
C GLY A 462 17.08 -6.60 12.65
N ASN A 463 16.83 -7.14 13.84
CA ASN A 463 16.64 -8.58 14.09
C ASN A 463 15.17 -8.92 14.40
N LYS A 464 14.23 -8.08 14.02
CA LYS A 464 12.81 -8.22 14.33
C LYS A 464 11.95 -8.11 13.09
N VAL A 465 10.82 -8.79 13.13
CA VAL A 465 9.70 -8.54 12.22
C VAL A 465 8.63 -7.79 13.00
N ARG A 466 8.36 -6.56 12.57
CA ARG A 466 7.37 -5.67 13.18
C ARG A 466 6.05 -5.76 12.43
N LYS A 467 4.96 -5.49 13.14
CA LYS A 467 3.60 -5.48 12.64
C LYS A 467 2.98 -4.11 12.88
N LEU A 468 2.48 -3.48 11.82
CA LEU A 468 1.78 -2.21 11.85
C LEU A 468 0.31 -2.45 11.54
N VAL A 469 -0.58 -2.00 12.42
CA VAL A 469 -2.02 -2.05 12.23
C VAL A 469 -2.62 -0.68 12.51
N ARG A 470 -3.74 -0.39 11.84
CA ARG A 470 -4.52 0.83 12.15
C ARG A 470 -5.16 0.70 13.52
N ASN A 471 -5.08 1.76 14.33
CA ASN A 471 -5.81 1.90 15.59
C ASN A 471 -7.31 2.19 15.33
#